data_00a7aff959629e8778bd71e92fef64c2
#
_entry.id   00a7aff959629e8778bd71e92fef64c2
#
_cell.length_a   1.000
_cell.length_b   1.000
_cell.length_c   1.000
_cell.angle_alpha   90.00
_cell.angle_beta   90.00
_cell.angle_gamma   90.00
#
_symmetry.space_group_name_H-M   'P 1'
#
loop_
_entity.id
_entity.type
_entity.pdbx_description
1 polymer ?
#
loop_
_entity_poly.entity_id
_entity_poly.type
_entity_poly.pdbx_seq_one_letter_code
_entity_poly.pdbx_strand_id
1 'polypeptide(L)'
;YGINPDPILPDGTGNKKVQAYNFRIALTDRPENRVEITRPDNYDPQRYELLVRLKEKLPWKTPYDVFIWSRMPNGKTDINNSGGFSTDVIGENWNYPEADYPERERIRKFHEDYTKGLLYFIGHDPRVPDFIRREMLRWGYPKDEYTDNGHWTHQMYVREARRMVGPVVMTQHHCLGKETVTDGIGWAAYTMDSHNCDRHVVNGMVKNEGNVEIGGFGPYPVSYRAVTPRAEEARNLLVPVCLSASHIAYGSIRMEPVFMVLAQSSAIAACQAIDRCGGCVQRVDVAAVMNEFASNPLADGSQPELFVDNSDAENVVVCGDWKTEKNAWSAYGPDFLSDDSKGTSPKSLRYVPRLPAGNEYDIYVYFPKVGGATTHTSIRVFDGAQRYDRTIRSSDVVVEGQTGGEWVRIGRYRLPEGRKGYVEISNEEADGIVVADAVLFIQIGRAHV
;
A
#
# COMPACT_ATOMS: atom_id res chain seq x y z
N TYR A 1 -18.86 7.14 -25.11
CA TYR A 1 -17.45 7.49 -24.92
C TYR A 1 -16.69 6.33 -24.25
N GLY A 2 -15.43 6.10 -24.66
CA GLY A 2 -14.54 5.08 -24.07
C GLY A 2 -15.00 3.64 -24.35
N ILE A 3 -15.63 3.36 -25.48
CA ILE A 3 -15.99 2.01 -25.93
C ILE A 3 -15.19 1.70 -27.19
N ASN A 4 -14.49 0.58 -27.17
CA ASN A 4 -13.81 0.05 -28.33
C ASN A 4 -14.83 -0.68 -29.22
N PRO A 5 -14.92 -0.34 -30.52
CA PRO A 5 -15.83 -1.00 -31.46
C PRO A 5 -15.35 -2.40 -31.89
N ASP A 6 -14.06 -2.70 -31.67
CA ASP A 6 -13.51 -4.00 -32.06
C ASP A 6 -14.05 -5.14 -31.19
N PRO A 7 -14.15 -6.37 -31.68
CA PRO A 7 -14.58 -7.50 -30.89
C PRO A 7 -13.53 -7.84 -29.81
N ILE A 8 -13.99 -8.37 -28.66
CA ILE A 8 -13.12 -8.96 -27.65
C ILE A 8 -12.37 -10.13 -28.24
N LEU A 9 -11.05 -10.14 -28.06
CA LEU A 9 -10.19 -11.26 -28.46
C LEU A 9 -10.39 -12.47 -27.52
N PRO A 10 -10.07 -13.70 -27.98
CA PRO A 10 -10.09 -14.87 -27.10
C PRO A 10 -9.19 -14.69 -25.88
N ASP A 11 -9.61 -15.27 -24.74
CA ASP A 11 -8.84 -15.25 -23.50
C ASP A 11 -7.41 -15.76 -23.70
N GLY A 12 -6.44 -15.08 -23.10
CA GLY A 12 -5.01 -15.40 -23.25
C GLY A 12 -4.34 -14.82 -24.49
N THR A 13 -5.09 -14.13 -25.37
CA THR A 13 -4.49 -13.42 -26.52
C THR A 13 -3.66 -12.24 -26.02
N GLY A 14 -2.35 -12.25 -26.34
CA GLY A 14 -1.46 -11.11 -26.06
C GLY A 14 -1.73 -9.93 -26.99
N ASN A 15 -1.65 -8.71 -26.46
CA ASN A 15 -1.75 -7.47 -27.22
C ASN A 15 -0.84 -6.37 -26.62
N LYS A 16 -0.90 -5.14 -27.17
CA LYS A 16 -0.11 -3.99 -26.69
C LYS A 16 -0.87 -3.07 -25.72
N LYS A 17 -2.08 -3.43 -25.34
CA LYS A 17 -2.87 -2.65 -24.39
C LYS A 17 -2.26 -2.76 -23.01
N VAL A 18 -2.25 -1.65 -22.29
CA VAL A 18 -1.82 -1.56 -20.90
C VAL A 18 -3.01 -1.22 -20.02
N GLN A 19 -2.94 -1.60 -18.75
CA GLN A 19 -3.99 -1.28 -17.79
C GLN A 19 -4.19 0.24 -17.67
N ALA A 20 -5.42 0.66 -17.41
CA ALA A 20 -5.79 2.07 -17.35
C ALA A 20 -4.97 2.84 -16.32
N TYR A 21 -4.67 4.10 -16.65
CA TYR A 21 -4.04 5.06 -15.74
C TYR A 21 -5.09 5.95 -15.10
N ASN A 22 -4.73 6.54 -13.97
CA ASN A 22 -5.52 7.56 -13.31
C ASN A 22 -4.62 8.59 -12.60
N PHE A 23 -5.23 9.48 -11.82
CA PHE A 23 -4.55 10.27 -10.81
C PHE A 23 -5.00 9.81 -9.41
N ARG A 24 -4.08 9.76 -8.46
CA ARG A 24 -4.41 9.67 -7.03
C ARG A 24 -4.75 11.07 -6.57
N ILE A 25 -5.92 11.26 -5.97
CA ILE A 25 -6.49 12.60 -5.77
C ILE A 25 -6.55 12.92 -4.28
N ALA A 26 -5.91 14.03 -3.90
CA ALA A 26 -6.09 14.63 -2.60
C ALA A 26 -7.26 15.61 -2.65
N LEU A 27 -8.25 15.45 -1.77
CA LEU A 27 -9.31 16.41 -1.51
C LEU A 27 -9.39 16.69 -0.01
N THR A 28 -10.05 17.79 0.37
CA THR A 28 -10.37 18.14 1.74
C THR A 28 -11.78 18.71 1.84
N ASP A 29 -12.45 18.47 2.96
CA ASP A 29 -13.73 19.10 3.29
C ASP A 29 -13.59 20.22 4.35
N ARG A 30 -12.34 20.57 4.73
CA ARG A 30 -12.04 21.68 5.64
C ARG A 30 -12.19 23.02 4.91
N PRO A 31 -13.17 23.87 5.27
CA PRO A 31 -13.45 25.10 4.52
C PRO A 31 -12.26 26.06 4.41
N GLU A 32 -11.44 26.14 5.47
CA GLU A 32 -10.24 27.00 5.53
C GLU A 32 -9.12 26.55 4.59
N ASN A 33 -9.06 25.25 4.30
CA ASN A 33 -8.03 24.64 3.46
C ASN A 33 -8.53 24.23 2.06
N ARG A 34 -9.76 24.58 1.70
CA ARG A 34 -10.40 24.11 0.47
C ARG A 34 -10.32 25.11 -0.67
N VAL A 35 -9.88 24.61 -1.84
CA VAL A 35 -10.03 25.28 -3.15
C VAL A 35 -11.15 24.58 -3.91
N GLU A 36 -12.08 25.34 -4.44
CA GLU A 36 -13.25 24.82 -5.16
C GLU A 36 -12.85 24.03 -6.40
N ILE A 37 -13.57 22.92 -6.67
CA ILE A 37 -13.44 22.15 -7.91
C ILE A 37 -14.20 22.89 -9.01
N THR A 38 -13.47 23.56 -9.88
CA THR A 38 -14.02 24.31 -11.00
C THR A 38 -14.19 23.46 -12.26
N ARG A 39 -15.03 23.91 -13.17
CA ARG A 39 -15.20 23.28 -14.48
C ARG A 39 -13.90 23.35 -15.28
N PRO A 40 -13.32 22.22 -15.73
CA PRO A 40 -12.14 22.25 -16.58
C PRO A 40 -12.50 22.75 -17.99
N ASP A 41 -11.52 23.35 -18.71
CA ASP A 41 -11.74 23.98 -20.02
C ASP A 41 -12.31 22.99 -21.05
N ASN A 42 -11.81 21.75 -21.06
CA ASN A 42 -12.22 20.70 -21.98
C ASN A 42 -13.34 19.80 -21.42
N TYR A 43 -14.17 20.34 -20.54
CA TYR A 43 -15.29 19.60 -19.94
C TYR A 43 -16.35 19.22 -20.97
N ASP A 44 -16.64 17.93 -21.04
CA ASP A 44 -17.73 17.36 -21.83
C ASP A 44 -18.54 16.39 -20.97
N PRO A 45 -19.80 16.72 -20.60
CA PRO A 45 -20.64 15.87 -19.78
C PRO A 45 -21.01 14.52 -20.44
N GLN A 46 -20.89 14.40 -21.76
CA GLN A 46 -21.14 13.16 -22.47
C GLN A 46 -20.10 12.06 -22.16
N ARG A 47 -18.92 12.46 -21.72
CA ARG A 47 -17.88 11.51 -21.26
C ARG A 47 -18.35 10.65 -20.09
N TYR A 48 -19.32 11.11 -19.31
CA TYR A 48 -19.83 10.46 -18.12
C TYR A 48 -21.20 9.78 -18.32
N GLU A 49 -21.65 9.65 -19.56
CA GLU A 49 -22.92 9.03 -19.90
C GLU A 49 -23.02 7.58 -19.39
N LEU A 50 -21.92 6.81 -19.48
CA LEU A 50 -21.90 5.45 -18.95
C LEU A 50 -22.03 5.41 -17.43
N LEU A 51 -21.57 6.43 -16.71
CA LEU A 51 -21.77 6.55 -15.27
C LEU A 51 -23.26 6.78 -14.95
N VAL A 52 -23.93 7.63 -15.71
CA VAL A 52 -25.38 7.84 -15.55
C VAL A 52 -26.14 6.52 -15.71
N ARG A 53 -25.91 5.83 -16.81
CA ARG A 53 -26.56 4.51 -17.09
C ARG A 53 -26.21 3.45 -16.07
N LEU A 54 -24.98 3.43 -15.58
CA LEU A 54 -24.57 2.53 -14.49
C LEU A 54 -25.38 2.83 -13.23
N LYS A 55 -25.55 4.12 -12.90
CA LYS A 55 -26.28 4.55 -11.70
C LYS A 55 -27.81 4.44 -11.79
N GLU A 56 -28.35 4.31 -12.98
CA GLU A 56 -29.76 3.89 -13.19
C GLU A 56 -29.98 2.43 -12.75
N LYS A 57 -28.96 1.57 -12.90
CA LYS A 57 -29.01 0.16 -12.50
C LYS A 57 -28.53 -0.10 -11.07
N LEU A 58 -27.54 0.68 -10.64
CA LEU A 58 -26.94 0.64 -9.29
C LEU A 58 -27.06 2.03 -8.66
N PRO A 59 -28.22 2.40 -8.10
CA PRO A 59 -28.48 3.74 -7.61
C PRO A 59 -27.44 4.25 -6.63
N TRP A 60 -27.19 5.54 -6.68
CA TRP A 60 -26.28 6.22 -5.78
C TRP A 60 -26.72 6.07 -4.32
N LYS A 61 -25.77 5.77 -3.43
CA LYS A 61 -25.90 5.82 -1.97
C LYS A 61 -25.12 7.01 -1.42
N THR A 62 -23.90 7.17 -1.92
CA THR A 62 -22.97 8.25 -1.54
C THR A 62 -22.19 8.70 -2.77
N PRO A 63 -21.54 9.87 -2.80
CA PRO A 63 -20.62 10.25 -3.88
C PRO A 63 -19.39 9.32 -3.95
N TYR A 64 -19.12 8.57 -2.87
CA TYR A 64 -17.98 7.67 -2.76
C TYR A 64 -18.18 6.31 -3.43
N ASP A 65 -19.39 6.00 -3.89
CA ASP A 65 -19.73 4.70 -4.52
C ASP A 65 -18.93 4.38 -5.78
N VAL A 66 -18.26 5.35 -6.36
CA VAL A 66 -17.44 5.21 -7.58
C VAL A 66 -15.95 5.45 -7.31
N PHE A 67 -15.55 5.48 -6.05
CA PHE A 67 -14.17 5.72 -5.64
C PHE A 67 -13.77 4.81 -4.48
N ILE A 68 -12.50 4.44 -4.42
CA ILE A 68 -11.87 4.11 -3.16
C ILE A 68 -11.54 5.44 -2.49
N TRP A 69 -12.24 5.77 -1.41
CA TRP A 69 -12.15 7.05 -0.73
C TRP A 69 -11.46 6.88 0.61
N SER A 70 -10.13 6.91 0.59
CA SER A 70 -9.33 6.75 1.80
C SER A 70 -9.19 8.08 2.52
N ARG A 71 -9.54 8.08 3.81
CA ARG A 71 -9.27 9.23 4.68
C ARG A 71 -7.80 9.22 5.07
N MET A 72 -7.20 10.39 5.03
CA MET A 72 -5.80 10.62 5.38
C MET A 72 -5.73 11.63 6.54
N PRO A 73 -4.60 11.68 7.28
CA PRO A 73 -4.39 12.70 8.31
C PRO A 73 -4.65 14.12 7.79
N ASN A 74 -4.91 15.04 8.72
CA ASN A 74 -5.18 16.46 8.45
C ASN A 74 -6.46 16.73 7.62
N GLY A 75 -7.43 15.80 7.63
CA GLY A 75 -8.71 15.94 6.93
C GLY A 75 -8.57 15.89 5.40
N LYS A 76 -7.55 15.23 4.92
CA LYS A 76 -7.29 14.98 3.50
C LYS A 76 -7.80 13.61 3.05
N THR A 77 -7.66 13.33 1.76
CA THR A 77 -8.01 12.04 1.17
C THR A 77 -6.91 11.55 0.24
N ASP A 78 -6.90 10.24 0.01
CA ASP A 78 -6.28 9.60 -1.13
C ASP A 78 -7.38 8.84 -1.90
N ILE A 79 -7.76 9.36 -3.06
CA ILE A 79 -8.86 8.82 -3.85
C ILE A 79 -8.30 8.02 -5.01
N ASN A 80 -8.81 6.79 -5.16
CA ASN A 80 -8.47 5.88 -6.24
C ASN A 80 -9.72 5.39 -6.97
N ASN A 81 -9.51 4.66 -8.06
CA ASN A 81 -10.53 4.04 -8.87
C ASN A 81 -11.32 2.98 -8.11
N SER A 82 -12.63 2.89 -8.37
CA SER A 82 -13.49 1.80 -7.90
C SER A 82 -14.58 1.45 -8.91
N GLY A 83 -14.77 0.16 -9.12
CA GLY A 83 -15.83 -0.35 -9.98
C GLY A 83 -15.63 -0.13 -11.49
N GLY A 84 -16.70 -0.27 -12.24
CA GLY A 84 -16.65 -0.33 -13.70
C GLY A 84 -16.50 1.02 -14.41
N PHE A 85 -16.81 2.14 -13.73
CA PHE A 85 -16.65 3.50 -14.24
C PHE A 85 -16.27 4.44 -13.10
N SER A 86 -15.07 4.99 -13.16
CA SER A 86 -14.49 5.84 -12.11
C SER A 86 -13.34 6.69 -12.68
N THR A 87 -12.26 6.83 -11.90
CA THR A 87 -11.08 7.62 -12.28
C THR A 87 -10.17 6.97 -13.31
N ASP A 88 -10.27 5.66 -13.51
CA ASP A 88 -9.53 4.97 -14.57
C ASP A 88 -10.03 5.40 -15.96
N VAL A 89 -9.12 5.93 -16.78
CA VAL A 89 -9.44 6.36 -18.14
C VAL A 89 -9.16 5.22 -19.11
N ILE A 90 -10.05 4.22 -19.09
CA ILE A 90 -9.89 2.96 -19.81
C ILE A 90 -9.77 3.21 -21.32
N GLY A 91 -8.73 2.64 -21.93
CA GLY A 91 -8.49 2.67 -23.38
C GLY A 91 -7.75 3.89 -23.91
N GLU A 92 -7.51 4.92 -23.10
CA GLU A 92 -6.94 6.20 -23.57
C GLU A 92 -5.41 6.34 -23.35
N ASN A 93 -4.77 5.27 -22.90
CA ASN A 93 -3.34 5.27 -22.54
C ASN A 93 -2.50 4.22 -23.28
N TRP A 94 -3.06 3.49 -24.23
CA TRP A 94 -2.34 2.37 -24.89
C TRP A 94 -1.08 2.83 -25.62
N ASN A 95 -1.08 4.05 -26.19
CA ASN A 95 0.06 4.60 -26.89
C ASN A 95 1.13 5.19 -25.94
N TYR A 96 0.79 5.45 -24.67
CA TYR A 96 1.69 6.12 -23.73
C TYR A 96 3.07 5.45 -23.62
N PRO A 97 3.20 4.10 -23.54
CA PRO A 97 4.51 3.45 -23.44
C PRO A 97 5.46 3.77 -24.58
N GLU A 98 4.95 3.89 -25.81
CA GLU A 98 5.73 4.11 -27.02
C GLU A 98 5.73 5.58 -27.50
N ALA A 99 4.94 6.44 -26.87
CA ALA A 99 4.78 7.82 -27.25
C ALA A 99 6.03 8.67 -26.95
N ASP A 100 6.25 9.71 -27.76
CA ASP A 100 7.18 10.79 -27.45
C ASP A 100 6.65 11.69 -26.32
N TYR A 101 7.46 12.64 -25.85
CA TYR A 101 7.06 13.51 -24.75
C TYR A 101 5.84 14.39 -25.04
N PRO A 102 5.69 15.01 -26.24
CA PRO A 102 4.48 15.76 -26.60
C PRO A 102 3.20 14.91 -26.53
N GLU A 103 3.24 13.68 -27.04
CA GLU A 103 2.08 12.79 -27.02
C GLU A 103 1.79 12.30 -25.59
N ARG A 104 2.82 11.98 -24.79
CA ARG A 104 2.64 11.64 -23.38
C ARG A 104 2.00 12.78 -22.60
N GLU A 105 2.40 14.02 -22.86
CA GLU A 105 1.80 15.19 -22.22
C GLU A 105 0.34 15.38 -22.64
N ARG A 106 0.01 15.13 -23.91
CA ARG A 106 -1.37 15.15 -24.39
C ARG A 106 -2.23 14.09 -23.67
N ILE A 107 -1.70 12.88 -23.51
CA ILE A 107 -2.37 11.78 -22.78
C ILE A 107 -2.55 12.17 -21.31
N ARG A 108 -1.49 12.68 -20.65
CA ARG A 108 -1.53 13.13 -19.25
C ARG A 108 -2.60 14.21 -19.05
N LYS A 109 -2.61 15.23 -19.91
CA LYS A 109 -3.58 16.33 -19.85
C LYS A 109 -5.02 15.83 -20.05
N PHE A 110 -5.21 14.88 -20.94
CA PHE A 110 -6.51 14.27 -21.16
C PHE A 110 -7.02 13.55 -19.89
N HIS A 111 -6.16 12.78 -19.23
CA HIS A 111 -6.49 12.10 -17.97
C HIS A 111 -6.80 13.10 -16.85
N GLU A 112 -6.06 14.21 -16.78
CA GLU A 112 -6.33 15.30 -15.84
C GLU A 112 -7.71 15.92 -16.09
N ASP A 113 -8.01 16.31 -17.33
CA ASP A 113 -9.29 16.92 -17.71
C ASP A 113 -10.47 15.97 -17.49
N TYR A 114 -10.29 14.69 -17.79
CA TYR A 114 -11.29 13.65 -17.50
C TYR A 114 -11.55 13.55 -15.99
N THR A 115 -10.50 13.47 -15.18
CA THR A 115 -10.65 13.25 -13.73
C THR A 115 -11.23 14.48 -13.04
N LYS A 116 -10.73 15.68 -13.35
CA LYS A 116 -11.31 16.94 -12.85
C LYS A 116 -12.75 17.11 -13.30
N GLY A 117 -13.04 16.76 -14.55
CA GLY A 117 -14.38 16.80 -15.10
C GLY A 117 -15.33 15.80 -14.45
N LEU A 118 -14.87 14.60 -14.03
CA LEU A 118 -15.66 13.64 -13.29
C LEU A 118 -16.06 14.19 -11.91
N LEU A 119 -15.12 14.78 -11.19
CA LEU A 119 -15.40 15.40 -9.89
C LEU A 119 -16.41 16.55 -10.05
N TYR A 120 -16.22 17.40 -11.06
CA TYR A 120 -17.14 18.49 -11.38
C TYR A 120 -18.54 17.95 -11.78
N PHE A 121 -18.60 16.92 -12.62
CA PHE A 121 -19.83 16.27 -13.05
C PHE A 121 -20.67 15.79 -11.85
N ILE A 122 -20.04 15.08 -10.92
CA ILE A 122 -20.72 14.54 -9.74
C ILE A 122 -21.30 15.68 -8.87
N GLY A 123 -20.61 16.82 -8.80
CA GLY A 123 -21.07 17.97 -8.02
C GLY A 123 -22.14 18.85 -8.71
N HIS A 124 -22.25 18.81 -10.04
CA HIS A 124 -23.01 19.85 -10.77
C HIS A 124 -24.04 19.34 -11.77
N ASP A 125 -23.86 18.12 -12.34
CA ASP A 125 -24.76 17.65 -13.39
C ASP A 125 -26.16 17.33 -12.86
N PRO A 126 -27.26 17.82 -13.48
CA PRO A 126 -28.63 17.59 -13.00
C PRO A 126 -29.07 16.13 -13.03
N ARG A 127 -28.38 15.25 -13.77
CA ARG A 127 -28.63 13.79 -13.81
C ARG A 127 -28.11 13.08 -12.56
N VAL A 128 -27.24 13.74 -11.78
CA VAL A 128 -26.77 13.25 -10.48
C VAL A 128 -27.77 13.72 -9.40
N PRO A 129 -28.20 12.83 -8.49
CA PRO A 129 -29.14 13.20 -7.43
C PRO A 129 -28.66 14.37 -6.56
N ASP A 130 -29.57 15.23 -6.15
CA ASP A 130 -29.26 16.48 -5.42
C ASP A 130 -28.47 16.23 -4.13
N PHE A 131 -28.80 15.17 -3.37
CA PHE A 131 -28.08 14.84 -2.13
C PHE A 131 -26.62 14.43 -2.39
N ILE A 132 -26.33 13.80 -3.55
CA ILE A 132 -24.97 13.43 -3.97
C ILE A 132 -24.20 14.70 -4.37
N ARG A 133 -24.83 15.58 -5.17
CA ARG A 133 -24.20 16.84 -5.60
C ARG A 133 -23.83 17.71 -4.40
N ARG A 134 -24.73 17.87 -3.44
CA ARG A 134 -24.47 18.64 -2.22
C ARG A 134 -23.33 18.08 -1.40
N GLU A 135 -23.27 16.76 -1.26
CA GLU A 135 -22.17 16.13 -0.52
C GLU A 135 -20.83 16.29 -1.25
N MET A 136 -20.82 16.13 -2.59
CA MET A 136 -19.59 16.31 -3.39
C MET A 136 -19.10 17.77 -3.35
N LEU A 137 -19.98 18.75 -3.33
CA LEU A 137 -19.65 20.19 -3.25
C LEU A 137 -19.03 20.62 -1.90
N ARG A 138 -19.05 19.76 -0.89
CA ARG A 138 -18.31 19.99 0.36
C ARG A 138 -16.81 19.81 0.20
N TRP A 139 -16.38 19.09 -0.84
CA TRP A 139 -15.00 18.75 -1.11
C TRP A 139 -14.35 19.71 -2.10
N GLY A 140 -13.04 19.87 -1.95
CA GLY A 140 -12.21 20.64 -2.87
C GLY A 140 -10.74 20.27 -2.74
N TYR A 141 -9.89 20.88 -3.58
CA TYR A 141 -8.44 20.64 -3.51
C TYR A 141 -7.85 21.29 -2.25
N PRO A 142 -6.88 20.62 -1.54
CA PRO A 142 -6.24 21.22 -0.39
C PRO A 142 -5.32 22.38 -0.80
N LYS A 143 -5.47 23.57 -0.17
CA LYS A 143 -4.64 24.74 -0.46
C LYS A 143 -3.15 24.54 -0.15
N ASP A 144 -2.85 23.67 0.80
CA ASP A 144 -1.51 23.38 1.28
C ASP A 144 -0.81 22.24 0.53
N GLU A 145 -1.50 21.60 -0.43
CA GLU A 145 -0.92 20.57 -1.29
C GLU A 145 -0.72 21.09 -2.72
N TYR A 146 0.36 20.63 -3.37
CA TYR A 146 0.66 20.89 -4.79
C TYR A 146 0.49 22.38 -5.18
N THR A 147 1.00 23.27 -4.33
CA THR A 147 0.85 24.72 -4.46
C THR A 147 1.45 25.28 -5.76
N ASP A 148 2.44 24.60 -6.29
CA ASP A 148 3.14 24.88 -7.54
C ASP A 148 2.45 24.31 -8.80
N ASN A 149 1.39 23.52 -8.62
CA ASN A 149 0.64 22.87 -9.71
C ASN A 149 -0.89 23.06 -9.60
N GLY A 150 -1.33 24.24 -9.11
CA GLY A 150 -2.76 24.54 -8.98
C GLY A 150 -3.52 23.58 -8.06
N HIS A 151 -2.85 23.09 -7.00
CA HIS A 151 -3.39 22.16 -6.00
C HIS A 151 -3.75 20.77 -6.55
N TRP A 152 -3.19 20.42 -7.73
CA TRP A 152 -3.38 19.14 -8.38
C TRP A 152 -2.10 18.30 -8.31
N THR A 153 -2.26 16.98 -8.09
CA THR A 153 -1.12 16.05 -8.05
C THR A 153 -0.30 16.11 -9.35
N HIS A 154 1.03 16.14 -9.22
CA HIS A 154 1.94 16.25 -10.36
C HIS A 154 1.93 15.01 -11.23
N GLN A 155 1.84 13.83 -10.60
CA GLN A 155 2.08 12.56 -11.25
C GLN A 155 0.78 11.86 -11.65
N MET A 156 0.65 11.55 -12.94
CA MET A 156 -0.28 10.55 -13.41
C MET A 156 0.19 9.17 -12.94
N TYR A 157 -0.69 8.36 -12.39
CA TYR A 157 -0.38 7.03 -11.89
C TYR A 157 -0.27 6.04 -13.04
N VAL A 158 0.96 5.86 -13.53
CA VAL A 158 1.33 4.94 -14.60
C VAL A 158 1.57 3.56 -13.97
N ARG A 159 0.58 2.68 -14.02
CA ARG A 159 0.63 1.36 -13.38
C ARG A 159 1.57 0.40 -14.08
N GLU A 160 1.65 0.47 -15.39
CA GLU A 160 2.59 -0.28 -16.22
C GLU A 160 2.89 0.46 -17.53
N ALA A 161 4.06 0.18 -18.08
CA ALA A 161 4.47 0.65 -19.39
C ALA A 161 5.36 -0.40 -20.05
N ARG A 162 6.45 -0.01 -20.71
CA ARG A 162 7.47 -0.95 -21.22
C ARG A 162 8.20 -1.63 -20.06
N ARG A 163 8.41 -2.92 -20.19
CA ARG A 163 9.22 -3.74 -19.28
C ARG A 163 10.36 -4.38 -20.06
N MET A 164 11.49 -4.54 -19.39
CA MET A 164 12.63 -5.26 -19.95
C MET A 164 12.28 -6.74 -20.20
N VAL A 165 12.88 -7.34 -21.19
CA VAL A 165 12.86 -8.80 -21.39
C VAL A 165 14.26 -9.33 -21.07
N GLY A 166 14.45 -9.69 -19.80
CA GLY A 166 15.71 -10.19 -19.27
C GLY A 166 15.89 -11.72 -19.42
N PRO A 167 16.94 -12.27 -18.81
CA PRO A 167 17.18 -13.71 -18.79
C PRO A 167 16.08 -14.51 -18.06
N VAL A 168 15.41 -13.90 -17.09
CA VAL A 168 14.25 -14.44 -16.38
C VAL A 168 13.09 -13.48 -16.54
N VAL A 169 11.94 -14.00 -16.92
CA VAL A 169 10.66 -13.25 -16.92
C VAL A 169 9.83 -13.75 -15.74
N MET A 170 9.56 -12.89 -14.77
CA MET A 170 8.64 -13.22 -13.67
C MET A 170 7.24 -13.44 -14.24
N THR A 171 6.58 -14.52 -13.85
CA THR A 171 5.23 -14.93 -14.31
C THR A 171 4.31 -15.16 -13.13
N GLN A 172 3.01 -15.34 -13.38
CA GLN A 172 2.05 -15.72 -12.33
C GLN A 172 2.43 -17.01 -11.59
N HIS A 173 3.20 -17.91 -12.22
CA HIS A 173 3.65 -19.14 -11.55
C HIS A 173 4.63 -18.86 -10.41
N HIS A 174 5.47 -17.84 -10.56
CA HIS A 174 6.33 -17.34 -9.49
C HIS A 174 5.50 -16.72 -8.35
N CYS A 175 4.51 -15.88 -8.68
CA CYS A 175 3.62 -15.28 -7.68
C CYS A 175 2.87 -16.35 -6.86
N LEU A 176 2.42 -17.40 -7.53
CA LEU A 176 1.67 -18.51 -6.91
C LEU A 176 2.58 -19.55 -6.21
N GLY A 177 3.90 -19.37 -6.20
CA GLY A 177 4.85 -20.33 -5.62
C GLY A 177 4.97 -21.66 -6.37
N LYS A 178 4.44 -21.74 -7.61
CA LYS A 178 4.58 -22.94 -8.48
C LYS A 178 5.96 -23.04 -9.13
N GLU A 179 6.60 -21.90 -9.30
CA GLU A 179 7.99 -21.78 -9.73
C GLU A 179 8.72 -20.88 -8.71
N THR A 180 9.93 -21.28 -8.32
CA THR A 180 10.75 -20.53 -7.37
C THR A 180 12.09 -20.21 -7.98
N VAL A 181 12.54 -18.97 -7.81
CA VAL A 181 13.88 -18.54 -8.23
C VAL A 181 14.88 -18.75 -7.08
N THR A 182 16.13 -19.03 -7.43
CA THR A 182 17.21 -19.28 -6.47
C THR A 182 18.09 -18.06 -6.23
N ASP A 183 17.87 -16.98 -6.99
CA ASP A 183 18.61 -15.73 -7.01
C ASP A 183 17.73 -14.54 -6.59
N GLY A 184 16.86 -14.73 -5.59
CA GLY A 184 15.96 -13.70 -5.08
C GLY A 184 16.72 -12.56 -4.42
N ILE A 185 16.33 -11.30 -4.76
CA ILE A 185 16.92 -10.06 -4.21
C ILE A 185 15.91 -9.19 -3.45
N GLY A 186 14.72 -9.68 -3.26
CA GLY A 186 13.63 -9.04 -2.54
C GLY A 186 12.38 -9.90 -2.62
N TRP A 187 11.38 -9.54 -1.83
CA TRP A 187 10.11 -10.25 -1.75
C TRP A 187 8.98 -9.36 -2.21
N ALA A 188 8.01 -9.94 -2.92
CA ALA A 188 6.73 -9.34 -3.25
C ALA A 188 5.61 -10.22 -2.71
N ALA A 189 4.46 -9.62 -2.35
CA ALA A 189 3.36 -10.34 -1.72
C ALA A 189 1.98 -9.80 -2.10
N TYR A 190 1.92 -8.74 -2.91
CA TYR A 190 0.66 -8.12 -3.27
C TYR A 190 -0.15 -9.02 -4.21
N THR A 191 -1.47 -8.92 -4.15
CA THR A 191 -2.40 -9.53 -5.12
C THR A 191 -1.96 -9.25 -6.55
N MET A 192 -2.09 -10.22 -7.45
CA MET A 192 -2.00 -9.94 -8.89
C MET A 192 -3.19 -9.07 -9.27
N ASP A 193 -2.96 -7.77 -9.36
CA ASP A 193 -3.96 -6.73 -9.56
C ASP A 193 -3.67 -5.98 -10.86
N SER A 194 -4.44 -6.29 -11.90
CA SER A 194 -4.44 -5.55 -13.17
C SER A 194 -5.77 -4.83 -13.32
N HIS A 195 -5.71 -3.53 -13.54
CA HIS A 195 -6.88 -2.74 -13.88
C HIS A 195 -7.35 -3.00 -15.31
N ASN A 196 -8.60 -2.65 -15.60
CA ASN A 196 -9.17 -2.80 -16.93
C ASN A 196 -8.31 -2.13 -18.00
N CYS A 197 -8.13 -2.84 -19.13
CA CYS A 197 -7.37 -2.35 -20.29
C CYS A 197 -8.27 -1.78 -21.38
N ASP A 198 -9.50 -2.29 -21.48
CA ASP A 198 -10.42 -2.00 -22.57
C ASP A 198 -11.88 -2.02 -22.12
N ARG A 199 -12.77 -1.56 -23.01
CA ARG A 199 -14.21 -1.57 -22.80
C ARG A 199 -14.94 -1.85 -24.11
N HIS A 200 -15.83 -2.84 -24.11
CA HIS A 200 -16.53 -3.34 -25.27
C HIS A 200 -18.04 -3.42 -25.07
N VAL A 201 -18.80 -3.58 -26.16
CA VAL A 201 -20.21 -3.99 -26.09
C VAL A 201 -20.31 -5.46 -26.40
N VAL A 202 -20.85 -6.22 -25.45
CA VAL A 202 -21.09 -7.66 -25.58
C VAL A 202 -22.56 -7.93 -25.29
N ASN A 203 -23.28 -8.50 -26.25
CA ASN A 203 -24.70 -8.80 -26.12
C ASN A 203 -25.55 -7.59 -25.66
N GLY A 204 -25.25 -6.39 -26.21
CA GLY A 204 -25.94 -5.14 -25.88
C GLY A 204 -25.59 -4.53 -24.53
N MET A 205 -24.64 -5.09 -23.82
CA MET A 205 -24.16 -4.59 -22.51
C MET A 205 -22.71 -4.12 -22.62
N VAL A 206 -22.37 -3.02 -21.92
CA VAL A 206 -21.01 -2.57 -21.79
C VAL A 206 -20.28 -3.46 -20.80
N LYS A 207 -19.11 -3.97 -21.20
CA LYS A 207 -18.19 -4.76 -20.38
C LYS A 207 -16.79 -4.20 -20.44
N ASN A 208 -16.15 -4.14 -19.30
CA ASN A 208 -14.70 -3.89 -19.21
C ASN A 208 -13.95 -5.21 -19.39
N GLU A 209 -12.71 -5.11 -19.91
CA GLU A 209 -11.81 -6.23 -20.18
C GLU A 209 -10.44 -5.96 -19.59
N GLY A 210 -9.79 -7.01 -19.07
CA GLY A 210 -8.41 -6.98 -18.56
C GLY A 210 -8.26 -6.82 -17.06
N ASN A 211 -9.36 -6.76 -16.28
CA ASN A 211 -9.29 -6.77 -14.83
C ASN A 211 -8.86 -8.16 -14.31
N VAL A 212 -7.84 -8.17 -13.44
CA VAL A 212 -7.37 -9.38 -12.75
C VAL A 212 -7.15 -9.04 -11.28
N GLU A 213 -7.79 -9.78 -10.39
CA GLU A 213 -7.66 -9.65 -8.95
C GLU A 213 -7.52 -11.06 -8.34
N ILE A 214 -6.29 -11.56 -8.24
CA ILE A 214 -5.99 -12.89 -7.69
C ILE A 214 -4.99 -12.76 -6.56
N GLY A 215 -5.45 -13.03 -5.35
CA GLY A 215 -4.68 -13.03 -4.11
C GLY A 215 -4.68 -14.37 -3.40
N GLY A 216 -4.38 -14.36 -2.11
CA GLY A 216 -4.39 -15.55 -1.25
C GLY A 216 -3.13 -16.42 -1.34
N PHE A 217 -2.06 -15.89 -1.95
CA PHE A 217 -0.74 -16.51 -1.95
C PHE A 217 0.22 -15.75 -1.01
N GLY A 218 1.23 -16.45 -0.52
CA GLY A 218 2.25 -15.88 0.36
C GLY A 218 3.30 -15.05 -0.39
N PRO A 219 4.25 -14.45 0.35
CA PRO A 219 5.39 -13.77 -0.24
C PRO A 219 6.20 -14.70 -1.16
N TYR A 220 6.69 -14.14 -2.27
CA TYR A 220 7.54 -14.84 -3.24
C TYR A 220 8.78 -14.01 -3.61
N PRO A 221 9.94 -14.66 -3.89
CA PRO A 221 11.15 -13.95 -4.22
C PRO A 221 11.14 -13.42 -5.66
N VAL A 222 11.71 -12.23 -5.85
CA VAL A 222 11.94 -11.63 -7.18
C VAL A 222 13.39 -11.89 -7.61
N SER A 223 13.56 -12.48 -8.80
CA SER A 223 14.87 -12.88 -9.32
C SER A 223 15.78 -11.68 -9.64
N TYR A 224 17.07 -11.77 -9.30
CA TYR A 224 18.11 -10.85 -9.75
C TYR A 224 18.19 -10.77 -11.28
N ARG A 225 18.04 -11.91 -11.96
CA ARG A 225 18.04 -11.96 -13.43
C ARG A 225 16.81 -11.31 -14.07
N ALA A 226 15.79 -11.00 -13.29
CA ALA A 226 14.65 -10.20 -13.77
C ALA A 226 14.97 -8.69 -13.78
N VAL A 227 15.96 -8.22 -13.00
CA VAL A 227 16.40 -6.82 -12.98
C VAL A 227 17.67 -6.58 -13.79
N THR A 228 18.27 -7.63 -14.35
CA THR A 228 19.46 -7.52 -15.22
C THR A 228 19.11 -7.82 -16.68
N PRO A 229 19.61 -7.02 -17.66
CA PRO A 229 19.51 -7.36 -19.07
C PRO A 229 20.42 -8.55 -19.40
N ARG A 230 20.34 -9.07 -20.63
CA ARG A 230 21.32 -10.03 -21.12
C ARG A 230 22.67 -9.35 -21.28
N ALA A 231 23.77 -10.09 -21.04
CA ALA A 231 25.12 -9.52 -21.04
C ALA A 231 25.56 -8.97 -22.41
N GLU A 232 25.00 -9.50 -23.50
CA GLU A 232 25.21 -9.02 -24.87
C GLU A 232 24.50 -7.69 -25.16
N GLU A 233 23.46 -7.36 -24.40
CA GLU A 233 22.68 -6.13 -24.55
C GLU A 233 23.24 -4.99 -23.68
N ALA A 234 23.49 -5.26 -22.39
CA ALA A 234 24.10 -4.29 -21.47
C ALA A 234 24.74 -5.01 -20.28
N ARG A 235 25.99 -4.62 -19.93
CA ARG A 235 26.74 -5.24 -18.83
C ARG A 235 26.70 -4.46 -17.52
N ASN A 236 26.33 -3.20 -17.56
CA ASN A 236 26.39 -2.26 -16.45
C ASN A 236 25.06 -1.56 -16.16
N LEU A 237 23.94 -2.26 -16.39
CA LEU A 237 22.59 -1.74 -16.20
C LEU A 237 21.81 -2.65 -15.24
N LEU A 238 21.07 -2.03 -14.30
CA LEU A 238 20.10 -2.68 -13.43
C LEU A 238 18.75 -1.95 -13.55
N VAL A 239 17.65 -2.70 -13.62
CA VAL A 239 16.32 -2.20 -13.97
C VAL A 239 15.31 -2.64 -12.89
N PRO A 240 15.31 -2.02 -11.69
CA PRO A 240 14.47 -2.47 -10.58
C PRO A 240 12.98 -2.11 -10.73
N VAL A 241 12.61 -1.11 -11.54
CA VAL A 241 11.22 -0.67 -11.72
C VAL A 241 10.56 -1.34 -12.91
N CYS A 242 11.06 -1.12 -14.13
CA CYS A 242 10.53 -1.76 -15.33
C CYS A 242 11.23 -3.09 -15.62
N LEU A 243 11.28 -3.94 -14.59
CA LEU A 243 11.95 -5.24 -14.63
C LEU A 243 11.23 -6.23 -15.56
N SER A 244 11.90 -7.36 -15.82
CA SER A 244 11.41 -8.42 -16.67
C SER A 244 10.28 -9.21 -16.00
N ALA A 245 9.04 -8.89 -16.33
CA ALA A 245 7.85 -9.55 -15.82
C ALA A 245 6.73 -9.58 -16.87
N SER A 246 5.89 -10.61 -16.82
CA SER A 246 4.64 -10.64 -17.57
C SER A 246 3.65 -9.58 -17.06
N HIS A 247 2.67 -9.19 -17.86
CA HIS A 247 1.61 -8.27 -17.46
C HIS A 247 0.96 -8.68 -16.12
N ILE A 248 0.61 -9.95 -15.98
CA ILE A 248 -0.06 -10.48 -14.79
C ILE A 248 0.85 -10.43 -13.55
N ALA A 249 2.11 -10.91 -13.66
CA ALA A 249 3.04 -10.87 -12.53
C ALA A 249 3.40 -9.43 -12.13
N TYR A 250 3.52 -8.54 -13.12
CA TYR A 250 3.80 -7.14 -12.85
C TYR A 250 2.68 -6.47 -12.05
N GLY A 251 1.43 -6.90 -12.19
CA GLY A 251 0.31 -6.47 -11.37
C GLY A 251 0.53 -6.67 -9.85
N SER A 252 1.33 -7.68 -9.47
CA SER A 252 1.75 -7.91 -8.08
C SER A 252 3.06 -7.20 -7.72
N ILE A 253 4.03 -7.15 -8.64
CA ILE A 253 5.38 -6.64 -8.38
C ILE A 253 5.43 -5.10 -8.35
N ARG A 254 4.56 -4.43 -9.10
CA ARG A 254 4.55 -2.98 -9.34
C ARG A 254 4.31 -2.07 -8.13
N MET A 255 4.27 -2.63 -6.94
CA MET A 255 4.10 -1.86 -5.70
C MET A 255 5.39 -1.13 -5.34
N GLU A 256 5.27 0.14 -4.96
CA GLU A 256 6.41 1.01 -4.65
C GLU A 256 7.35 0.44 -3.58
N PRO A 257 6.87 -0.18 -2.47
CA PRO A 257 7.77 -0.80 -1.49
C PRO A 257 8.61 -1.94 -2.09
N VAL A 258 8.07 -2.71 -3.06
CA VAL A 258 8.84 -3.73 -3.77
C VAL A 258 9.95 -3.10 -4.60
N PHE A 259 9.65 -2.01 -5.31
CA PHE A 259 10.67 -1.27 -6.08
C PHE A 259 11.77 -0.70 -5.19
N MET A 260 11.43 -0.20 -3.99
CA MET A 260 12.41 0.30 -3.02
C MET A 260 13.38 -0.80 -2.58
N VAL A 261 12.86 -1.99 -2.25
CA VAL A 261 13.68 -3.15 -1.88
C VAL A 261 14.57 -3.60 -3.04
N LEU A 262 14.00 -3.73 -4.25
CA LEU A 262 14.75 -4.12 -5.44
C LEU A 262 15.80 -3.07 -5.82
N ALA A 263 15.51 -1.78 -5.65
CA ALA A 263 16.46 -0.70 -5.91
C ALA A 263 17.64 -0.72 -4.93
N GLN A 264 17.39 -0.95 -3.64
CA GLN A 264 18.44 -1.08 -2.64
C GLN A 264 19.35 -2.28 -2.94
N SER A 265 18.78 -3.45 -3.19
CA SER A 265 19.54 -4.63 -3.58
C SER A 265 20.32 -4.41 -4.88
N SER A 266 19.75 -3.69 -5.84
CA SER A 266 20.41 -3.30 -7.09
C SER A 266 21.58 -2.35 -6.84
N ALA A 267 21.47 -1.41 -5.90
CA ALA A 267 22.56 -0.51 -5.54
C ALA A 267 23.75 -1.27 -4.93
N ILE A 268 23.49 -2.19 -3.99
CA ILE A 268 24.52 -3.07 -3.42
C ILE A 268 25.19 -3.91 -4.54
N ALA A 269 24.39 -4.48 -5.42
CA ALA A 269 24.91 -5.25 -6.56
C ALA A 269 25.77 -4.39 -7.51
N ALA A 270 25.38 -3.14 -7.74
CA ALA A 270 26.16 -2.21 -8.56
C ALA A 270 27.54 -1.92 -7.94
N CYS A 271 27.61 -1.66 -6.63
CA CYS A 271 28.88 -1.49 -5.90
C CYS A 271 29.75 -2.75 -6.05
N GLN A 272 29.21 -3.94 -5.80
CA GLN A 272 29.95 -5.19 -5.95
C GLN A 272 30.40 -5.43 -7.42
N ALA A 273 29.57 -5.05 -8.39
CA ALA A 273 29.92 -5.15 -9.80
C ALA A 273 31.14 -4.28 -10.15
N ILE A 274 31.19 -3.04 -9.63
CA ILE A 274 32.31 -2.12 -9.82
C ILE A 274 33.57 -2.67 -9.14
N ASP A 275 33.47 -3.06 -7.88
CA ASP A 275 34.62 -3.42 -7.06
C ASP A 275 35.24 -4.77 -7.43
N ARG A 276 34.42 -5.75 -7.85
CA ARG A 276 34.83 -7.16 -7.95
C ARG A 276 34.62 -7.78 -9.33
N CYS A 277 33.75 -7.21 -10.16
CA CYS A 277 33.32 -7.82 -11.42
C CYS A 277 33.65 -7.00 -12.67
N GLY A 278 34.47 -5.94 -12.53
CA GLY A 278 34.82 -5.05 -13.64
C GLY A 278 33.62 -4.33 -14.26
N GLY A 279 32.63 -3.98 -13.45
CA GLY A 279 31.39 -3.32 -13.84
C GLY A 279 30.35 -4.24 -14.50
N CYS A 280 30.54 -5.55 -14.48
CA CYS A 280 29.62 -6.51 -15.09
C CYS A 280 28.60 -7.02 -14.06
N VAL A 281 27.37 -6.52 -14.11
CA VAL A 281 26.31 -6.85 -13.16
C VAL A 281 25.88 -8.33 -13.24
N GLN A 282 26.05 -9.00 -14.37
CA GLN A 282 25.72 -10.41 -14.53
C GLN A 282 26.71 -11.36 -13.83
N ARG A 283 27.84 -10.83 -13.29
CA ARG A 283 28.86 -11.60 -12.57
C ARG A 283 28.78 -11.42 -11.05
N VAL A 284 27.82 -10.65 -10.56
CA VAL A 284 27.65 -10.38 -9.14
C VAL A 284 27.22 -11.64 -8.41
N ASP A 285 27.80 -11.86 -7.23
CA ASP A 285 27.37 -12.90 -6.30
C ASP A 285 26.12 -12.43 -5.52
N VAL A 286 24.97 -12.95 -5.91
CA VAL A 286 23.68 -12.59 -5.33
C VAL A 286 23.60 -12.92 -3.83
N ALA A 287 24.25 -14.02 -3.40
CA ALA A 287 24.27 -14.36 -1.97
C ALA A 287 25.06 -13.32 -1.16
N ALA A 288 26.16 -12.81 -1.70
CA ALA A 288 26.90 -11.72 -1.07
C ALA A 288 26.10 -10.40 -1.02
N VAL A 289 25.31 -10.09 -2.05
CA VAL A 289 24.37 -8.94 -2.05
C VAL A 289 23.36 -9.07 -0.91
N MET A 290 22.72 -10.23 -0.78
CA MET A 290 21.70 -10.46 0.24
C MET A 290 22.27 -10.47 1.65
N ASN A 291 23.49 -10.98 1.84
CA ASN A 291 24.17 -10.92 3.13
C ASN A 291 24.50 -9.48 3.54
N GLU A 292 24.95 -8.66 2.60
CA GLU A 292 25.19 -7.23 2.85
C GLU A 292 23.89 -6.49 3.17
N PHE A 293 22.83 -6.73 2.40
CA PHE A 293 21.51 -6.18 2.65
C PHE A 293 21.01 -6.53 4.07
N ALA A 294 21.12 -7.80 4.47
CA ALA A 294 20.66 -8.27 5.77
C ALA A 294 21.50 -7.72 6.94
N SER A 295 22.80 -7.47 6.72
CA SER A 295 23.69 -6.92 7.76
C SER A 295 23.58 -5.41 7.94
N ASN A 296 23.12 -4.68 6.90
CA ASN A 296 22.99 -3.22 6.89
C ASN A 296 21.72 -2.81 6.13
N PRO A 297 20.53 -3.15 6.64
CA PRO A 297 19.27 -3.00 5.90
C PRO A 297 18.89 -1.53 5.64
N LEU A 298 19.37 -0.59 6.43
CA LEU A 298 19.14 0.85 6.24
C LEU A 298 20.28 1.56 5.50
N ALA A 299 21.34 0.83 5.12
CA ALA A 299 22.51 1.32 4.38
C ALA A 299 23.31 2.45 5.06
N ASP A 300 23.01 2.77 6.30
CA ASP A 300 23.66 3.82 7.11
C ASP A 300 24.37 3.27 8.36
N GLY A 301 24.40 1.94 8.51
CA GLY A 301 24.95 1.23 9.66
C GLY A 301 24.05 1.23 10.89
N SER A 302 22.86 1.84 10.82
CA SER A 302 21.89 1.77 11.90
C SER A 302 21.14 0.43 11.89
N GLN A 303 20.51 0.11 13.00
CA GLN A 303 19.58 -1.01 13.07
C GLN A 303 18.15 -0.47 12.93
N PRO A 304 17.23 -1.21 12.28
CA PRO A 304 15.82 -0.84 12.23
C PRO A 304 15.22 -0.69 13.63
N GLU A 305 14.11 0.00 13.73
CA GLU A 305 13.29 -0.01 14.93
C GLU A 305 12.93 -1.45 15.28
N LEU A 306 12.94 -1.76 16.55
CA LEU A 306 12.59 -3.08 17.03
C LEU A 306 11.09 -3.15 17.31
N PHE A 307 10.41 -4.08 16.69
CA PHE A 307 9.07 -4.46 17.11
C PHE A 307 9.02 -5.93 17.55
N VAL A 308 8.08 -6.26 18.41
CA VAL A 308 7.80 -7.61 18.86
C VAL A 308 6.33 -7.88 18.59
N ASP A 309 6.06 -8.85 17.73
CA ASP A 309 4.72 -9.31 17.37
C ASP A 309 4.23 -10.40 18.32
N ASN A 310 2.92 -10.54 18.51
CA ASN A 310 2.36 -11.59 19.37
C ASN A 310 2.73 -13.02 18.92
N SER A 311 3.03 -13.20 17.64
CA SER A 311 3.47 -14.49 17.06
C SER A 311 4.96 -14.80 17.29
N ASP A 312 5.74 -13.85 17.82
CA ASP A 312 7.17 -14.03 18.13
C ASP A 312 7.37 -14.82 19.42
N ALA A 313 7.33 -16.16 19.30
CA ALA A 313 7.46 -17.07 20.43
C ALA A 313 8.78 -16.95 21.22
N GLU A 314 9.83 -16.36 20.64
CA GLU A 314 11.09 -16.10 21.34
C GLU A 314 10.96 -14.90 22.29
N ASN A 315 10.26 -13.84 21.88
CA ASN A 315 10.20 -12.54 22.56
C ASN A 315 8.86 -12.27 23.24
N VAL A 316 7.93 -13.22 23.25
CA VAL A 316 6.63 -13.10 23.88
C VAL A 316 6.43 -14.16 24.97
N VAL A 317 5.89 -13.74 26.12
CA VAL A 317 5.50 -14.64 27.22
C VAL A 317 4.00 -14.50 27.43
N VAL A 318 3.28 -15.60 27.18
CA VAL A 318 1.81 -15.66 27.29
C VAL A 318 1.45 -16.26 28.66
N CYS A 319 0.56 -15.58 29.39
CA CYS A 319 -0.04 -16.06 30.62
C CYS A 319 -1.56 -16.14 30.49
N GLY A 320 -2.14 -17.28 30.77
CA GLY A 320 -3.58 -17.57 30.61
C GLY A 320 -3.96 -18.00 29.20
N ASP A 321 -5.24 -18.32 29.02
CA ASP A 321 -5.79 -18.78 27.74
C ASP A 321 -6.17 -17.58 26.87
N TRP A 322 -5.41 -17.37 25.81
CA TRP A 322 -5.69 -16.38 24.77
C TRP A 322 -6.18 -17.07 23.51
N LYS A 323 -7.18 -16.47 22.86
CA LYS A 323 -7.66 -16.90 21.56
C LYS A 323 -6.85 -16.24 20.46
N THR A 324 -6.33 -17.01 19.51
CA THR A 324 -5.68 -16.47 18.32
C THR A 324 -6.70 -16.14 17.25
N GLU A 325 -6.81 -14.88 16.88
CA GLU A 325 -7.68 -14.36 15.80
C GLU A 325 -6.90 -14.31 14.49
N LYS A 326 -6.97 -15.41 13.71
CA LYS A 326 -6.25 -15.57 12.45
C LYS A 326 -6.95 -14.87 11.29
N ASN A 327 -6.16 -14.41 10.33
CA ASN A 327 -6.63 -13.73 9.11
C ASN A 327 -7.52 -12.50 9.39
N ALA A 328 -7.37 -11.89 10.55
CA ALA A 328 -8.06 -10.65 10.88
C ALA A 328 -7.42 -9.50 10.07
N TRP A 329 -8.22 -8.85 9.24
CA TRP A 329 -7.73 -7.71 8.44
C TRP A 329 -7.19 -6.56 9.29
N SER A 330 -7.53 -6.53 10.58
CA SER A 330 -7.08 -5.52 11.53
C SER A 330 -5.79 -5.88 12.26
N ALA A 331 -5.26 -7.10 12.12
CA ALA A 331 -3.98 -7.48 12.70
C ALA A 331 -2.82 -6.71 12.06
N TYR A 332 -1.79 -6.41 12.86
CA TYR A 332 -0.53 -5.88 12.33
C TYR A 332 0.26 -6.97 11.58
N GLY A 333 0.33 -8.14 12.20
CA GLY A 333 0.97 -9.34 11.66
C GLY A 333 -0.03 -10.34 11.07
N PRO A 334 0.26 -11.65 11.16
CA PRO A 334 -0.61 -12.71 10.64
C PRO A 334 -1.88 -12.91 11.47
N ASP A 335 -1.85 -12.53 12.72
CA ASP A 335 -2.95 -12.67 13.68
C ASP A 335 -2.75 -11.74 14.89
N PHE A 336 -3.71 -11.69 15.79
CA PHE A 336 -3.58 -11.10 17.12
C PHE A 336 -4.18 -12.01 18.18
N LEU A 337 -3.87 -11.76 19.44
CA LEU A 337 -4.44 -12.48 20.56
C LEU A 337 -5.59 -11.69 21.19
N SER A 338 -6.66 -12.40 21.55
CA SER A 338 -7.84 -11.88 22.25
C SER A 338 -8.05 -12.65 23.54
N ASP A 339 -8.37 -11.98 24.63
CA ASP A 339 -8.75 -12.63 25.88
C ASP A 339 -10.16 -13.23 25.84
N ASP A 340 -10.91 -12.97 24.76
CA ASP A 340 -12.27 -13.44 24.46
C ASP A 340 -13.32 -13.01 25.53
N SER A 341 -12.97 -12.13 26.46
CA SER A 341 -13.77 -11.68 27.61
C SER A 341 -14.39 -12.84 28.40
N LYS A 342 -13.82 -14.03 28.32
CA LYS A 342 -14.30 -15.22 29.02
C LYS A 342 -13.47 -15.49 30.26
N GLY A 343 -14.18 -15.55 31.37
CA GLY A 343 -13.61 -15.92 32.66
C GLY A 343 -12.99 -14.75 33.43
N THR A 344 -12.85 -14.96 34.74
CA THR A 344 -12.27 -14.01 35.69
C THR A 344 -10.80 -14.27 35.93
N SER A 345 -10.18 -15.22 35.21
CA SER A 345 -8.77 -15.59 35.41
C SER A 345 -7.88 -14.46 34.83
N PRO A 346 -6.85 -14.06 35.56
CA PRO A 346 -5.87 -13.11 35.05
C PRO A 346 -5.18 -13.64 33.80
N LYS A 347 -5.17 -12.80 32.74
CA LYS A 347 -4.47 -13.08 31.49
C LYS A 347 -3.52 -11.93 31.19
N SER A 348 -2.32 -12.24 30.74
CA SER A 348 -1.38 -11.21 30.30
C SER A 348 -0.48 -11.71 29.18
N LEU A 349 0.00 -10.76 28.38
CA LEU A 349 0.99 -10.97 27.34
C LEU A 349 2.17 -10.03 27.58
N ARG A 350 3.39 -10.57 27.71
CA ARG A 350 4.61 -9.78 27.87
C ARG A 350 5.44 -9.83 26.61
N TYR A 351 5.79 -8.65 26.12
CA TYR A 351 6.71 -8.41 25.02
C TYR A 351 8.07 -8.07 25.60
N VAL A 352 9.04 -8.96 25.39
CA VAL A 352 10.39 -8.90 25.99
C VAL A 352 11.42 -8.66 24.89
N PRO A 353 11.63 -7.40 24.47
CA PRO A 353 12.53 -7.08 23.36
C PRO A 353 13.97 -7.45 23.70
N ARG A 354 14.75 -7.82 22.68
CA ARG A 354 16.21 -7.90 22.78
C ARG A 354 16.81 -6.58 22.32
N LEU A 355 16.96 -5.63 23.24
CA LEU A 355 17.44 -4.30 22.93
C LEU A 355 18.95 -4.26 22.65
N PRO A 356 19.39 -3.60 21.56
CA PRO A 356 20.81 -3.58 21.18
C PRO A 356 21.66 -2.68 22.10
N ALA A 357 21.04 -1.73 22.80
CA ALA A 357 21.72 -0.83 23.74
C ALA A 357 20.77 -0.38 24.86
N GLY A 358 21.35 -0.04 26.01
CA GLY A 358 20.63 0.66 27.08
C GLY A 358 20.43 2.14 26.68
N ASN A 359 19.17 2.53 26.43
CA ASN A 359 18.84 3.89 25.97
C ASN A 359 17.39 4.27 26.36
N GLU A 360 17.01 5.50 26.02
CA GLU A 360 15.61 5.92 26.01
C GLU A 360 14.92 5.40 24.76
N TYR A 361 13.72 4.88 24.94
CA TYR A 361 12.86 4.36 23.89
C TYR A 361 11.48 4.98 23.98
N ASP A 362 10.95 5.48 22.89
CA ASP A 362 9.51 5.70 22.73
C ASP A 362 8.86 4.36 22.43
N ILE A 363 7.84 4.00 23.22
CA ILE A 363 7.16 2.71 23.12
C ILE A 363 5.75 2.95 22.59
N TYR A 364 5.37 2.14 21.59
CA TYR A 364 4.04 2.13 20.99
C TYR A 364 3.44 0.73 21.07
N VAL A 365 2.14 0.67 21.27
CA VAL A 365 1.36 -0.56 21.21
C VAL A 365 0.40 -0.46 20.05
N TYR A 366 0.30 -1.52 19.25
CA TYR A 366 -0.67 -1.61 18.17
C TYR A 366 -2.01 -2.11 18.69
N PHE A 367 -3.07 -1.36 18.38
CA PHE A 367 -4.45 -1.70 18.74
C PHE A 367 -5.23 -2.05 17.49
N PRO A 368 -5.49 -3.34 17.22
CA PRO A 368 -6.38 -3.77 16.14
C PRO A 368 -7.83 -3.34 16.42
N LYS A 369 -8.56 -2.99 15.37
CA LYS A 369 -9.96 -2.61 15.45
C LYS A 369 -10.84 -3.83 15.66
N VAL A 370 -11.45 -3.96 16.83
CA VAL A 370 -12.25 -5.12 17.24
C VAL A 370 -13.59 -4.67 17.78
N GLY A 371 -14.67 -5.37 17.40
CA GLY A 371 -15.99 -5.17 17.98
C GLY A 371 -16.05 -5.67 19.43
N GLY A 372 -16.59 -4.87 20.37
CA GLY A 372 -16.69 -5.25 21.78
C GLY A 372 -15.37 -5.14 22.56
N ALA A 373 -14.39 -4.40 22.05
CA ALA A 373 -13.16 -4.10 22.77
C ALA A 373 -13.44 -3.40 24.09
N THR A 374 -12.58 -3.64 25.10
CA THR A 374 -12.63 -2.97 26.38
C THR A 374 -12.55 -1.45 26.24
N THR A 375 -13.22 -0.70 27.12
CA THR A 375 -13.11 0.77 27.12
C THR A 375 -11.75 1.26 27.61
N HIS A 376 -10.98 0.41 28.23
CA HIS A 376 -9.63 0.71 28.73
C HIS A 376 -8.76 -0.55 28.76
N THR A 377 -7.50 -0.42 28.33
CA THR A 377 -6.52 -1.50 28.32
C THR A 377 -5.42 -1.19 29.35
N SER A 378 -5.19 -2.13 30.26
CA SER A 378 -4.11 -2.06 31.26
C SER A 378 -2.78 -2.47 30.65
N ILE A 379 -1.80 -1.57 30.67
CA ILE A 379 -0.45 -1.79 30.16
C ILE A 379 0.56 -1.53 31.26
N ARG A 380 1.55 -2.39 31.37
CA ARG A 380 2.65 -2.26 32.32
C ARG A 380 3.99 -2.26 31.60
N VAL A 381 4.80 -1.23 31.84
CA VAL A 381 6.19 -1.19 31.37
C VAL A 381 7.11 -1.49 32.54
N PHE A 382 8.03 -2.43 32.36
CA PHE A 382 9.10 -2.70 33.32
C PHE A 382 10.45 -2.34 32.70
N ASP A 383 11.20 -1.45 33.36
CA ASP A 383 12.46 -0.92 32.84
C ASP A 383 13.70 -1.71 33.31
N GLY A 384 13.49 -2.87 33.94
CA GLY A 384 14.55 -3.65 34.57
C GLY A 384 14.72 -3.37 36.07
N ALA A 385 14.09 -2.32 36.59
CA ALA A 385 14.13 -1.93 38.00
C ALA A 385 12.75 -1.54 38.55
N GLN A 386 12.01 -0.75 37.79
CA GLN A 386 10.72 -0.18 38.20
C GLN A 386 9.60 -0.57 37.24
N ARG A 387 8.36 -0.55 37.73
CA ARG A 387 7.13 -0.77 36.97
C ARG A 387 6.41 0.56 36.79
N TYR A 388 5.89 0.77 35.58
CA TYR A 388 5.09 1.93 35.22
C TYR A 388 3.76 1.43 34.67
N ASP A 389 2.68 1.65 35.42
CA ASP A 389 1.34 1.29 34.95
C ASP A 389 0.77 2.42 34.08
N ARG A 390 0.09 2.00 33.01
CA ARG A 390 -0.57 2.86 32.03
C ARG A 390 -1.94 2.29 31.73
N THR A 391 -2.89 3.15 31.47
CA THR A 391 -4.21 2.79 30.97
C THR A 391 -4.44 3.52 29.67
N ILE A 392 -4.67 2.79 28.59
CA ILE A 392 -5.05 3.36 27.30
C ILE A 392 -6.56 3.23 27.15
N ARG A 393 -7.24 4.36 26.95
CA ARG A 393 -8.68 4.38 26.72
C ARG A 393 -8.97 4.11 25.26
N SER A 394 -10.03 3.37 24.96
CA SER A 394 -10.44 3.12 23.57
C SER A 394 -10.75 4.40 22.80
N SER A 395 -11.16 5.47 23.49
CA SER A 395 -11.36 6.82 22.91
C SER A 395 -10.06 7.46 22.41
N ASP A 396 -8.90 7.06 22.93
CA ASP A 396 -7.59 7.58 22.58
C ASP A 396 -7.00 6.84 21.37
N VAL A 397 -7.62 5.71 20.97
CA VAL A 397 -7.25 4.91 19.80
C VAL A 397 -8.05 5.42 18.60
N VAL A 398 -7.51 6.42 17.92
CA VAL A 398 -8.16 7.03 16.75
C VAL A 398 -7.56 6.43 15.48
N VAL A 399 -8.27 5.45 14.90
CA VAL A 399 -7.88 4.84 13.63
C VAL A 399 -8.23 5.80 12.51
N GLU A 400 -7.21 6.43 11.92
CA GLU A 400 -7.36 7.29 10.75
C GLU A 400 -7.05 6.49 9.47
N GLY A 401 -7.87 6.71 8.42
CA GLY A 401 -7.70 6.04 7.13
C GLY A 401 -8.30 4.64 7.05
N GLN A 402 -7.71 3.82 6.19
CA GLN A 402 -8.14 2.42 5.92
C GLN A 402 -7.28 1.39 6.64
N THR A 403 -6.54 1.78 7.66
CA THR A 403 -5.77 0.85 8.48
C THR A 403 -6.68 0.03 9.38
N GLY A 404 -6.29 -1.21 9.63
CA GLY A 404 -7.05 -2.12 10.49
C GLY A 404 -6.93 -1.82 11.98
N GLY A 405 -5.97 -0.99 12.38
CA GLY A 405 -5.69 -0.59 13.75
C GLY A 405 -4.78 0.64 13.81
N GLU A 406 -4.32 0.97 15.01
CA GLU A 406 -3.53 2.16 15.25
C GLU A 406 -2.37 1.91 16.23
N TRP A 407 -1.22 2.53 15.97
CA TRP A 407 -0.10 2.58 16.89
C TRP A 407 -0.31 3.70 17.91
N VAL A 408 -0.44 3.34 19.17
CA VAL A 408 -0.62 4.31 20.27
C VAL A 408 0.65 4.40 21.10
N ARG A 409 1.21 5.61 21.18
CA ARG A 409 2.38 5.87 22.02
C ARG A 409 2.01 5.79 23.49
N ILE A 410 2.62 4.86 24.24
CA ILE A 410 2.38 4.67 25.67
C ILE A 410 3.35 5.44 26.56
N GLY A 411 4.47 5.89 26.02
CA GLY A 411 5.41 6.75 26.75
C GLY A 411 6.86 6.59 26.29
N ARG A 412 7.75 7.33 26.99
CA ARG A 412 9.19 7.24 26.85
C ARG A 412 9.78 6.65 28.12
N TYR A 413 10.63 5.64 27.95
CA TYR A 413 11.24 4.90 29.06
C TYR A 413 12.71 4.59 28.78
N ARG A 414 13.53 4.63 29.83
CA ARG A 414 14.91 4.19 29.74
C ARG A 414 14.96 2.68 29.96
N LEU A 415 15.21 1.94 28.90
CA LEU A 415 15.31 0.48 28.96
C LEU A 415 16.78 0.04 28.90
N PRO A 416 17.16 -1.04 29.65
CA PRO A 416 18.51 -1.57 29.63
C PRO A 416 18.75 -2.42 28.39
N GLU A 417 20.03 -2.58 28.03
CA GLU A 417 20.46 -3.50 26.98
C GLU A 417 20.03 -4.96 27.29
N GLY A 418 19.74 -5.70 26.23
CA GLY A 418 19.36 -7.10 26.28
C GLY A 418 17.86 -7.29 26.58
N ARG A 419 17.51 -8.32 27.33
CA ARG A 419 16.11 -8.77 27.59
C ARG A 419 15.66 -8.50 29.02
N LYS A 420 16.03 -7.38 29.60
CA LYS A 420 15.77 -7.06 31.01
C LYS A 420 14.51 -6.21 31.22
N GLY A 421 14.02 -5.54 30.18
CA GLY A 421 12.78 -4.78 30.19
C GLY A 421 11.67 -5.51 29.45
N TYR A 422 10.41 -5.14 29.70
CA TYR A 422 9.25 -5.68 28.98
C TYR A 422 8.07 -4.69 28.97
N VAL A 423 7.16 -4.91 28.03
CA VAL A 423 5.82 -4.33 28.02
C VAL A 423 4.82 -5.46 28.25
N GLU A 424 3.88 -5.29 29.16
CA GLU A 424 2.83 -6.25 29.46
C GLU A 424 1.46 -5.66 29.18
N ILE A 425 0.63 -6.38 28.44
CA ILE A 425 -0.79 -6.08 28.26
C ILE A 425 -1.57 -7.10 29.10
N SER A 426 -2.55 -6.64 29.88
CA SER A 426 -3.33 -7.54 30.74
C SER A 426 -4.83 -7.23 30.68
N ASN A 427 -5.65 -8.22 31.03
CA ASN A 427 -7.10 -8.08 31.18
C ASN A 427 -7.52 -7.56 32.57
N GLU A 428 -6.58 -7.04 33.35
CA GLU A 428 -6.86 -6.46 34.64
C GLU A 428 -7.84 -5.28 34.51
N GLU A 429 -8.94 -5.34 35.26
CA GLU A 429 -10.04 -4.34 35.27
C GLU A 429 -10.75 -4.14 33.91
N ALA A 430 -10.57 -5.03 32.94
CA ALA A 430 -11.21 -4.88 31.64
C ALA A 430 -12.72 -5.09 31.70
N ASP A 431 -13.47 -4.23 30.97
CA ASP A 431 -14.94 -4.26 30.83
C ASP A 431 -15.39 -4.81 29.45
N GLY A 432 -14.47 -5.27 28.64
CA GLY A 432 -14.70 -5.84 27.31
C GLY A 432 -13.51 -6.67 26.87
N ILE A 433 -13.43 -6.96 25.57
CA ILE A 433 -12.37 -7.77 24.97
C ILE A 433 -11.04 -7.00 25.01
N VAL A 434 -10.02 -7.62 25.60
CA VAL A 434 -8.62 -7.15 25.54
C VAL A 434 -7.93 -7.82 24.37
N VAL A 435 -7.24 -7.03 23.56
CA VAL A 435 -6.46 -7.47 22.42
C VAL A 435 -4.98 -7.21 22.64
N ALA A 436 -4.14 -8.09 22.13
CA ALA A 436 -2.69 -7.99 22.19
C ALA A 436 -2.09 -8.43 20.84
N ASP A 437 -1.41 -7.49 20.16
CA ASP A 437 -0.89 -7.68 18.80
C ASP A 437 0.62 -7.41 18.80
N ALA A 438 1.06 -6.19 18.56
CA ALA A 438 2.47 -5.85 18.44
C ALA A 438 2.88 -4.66 19.32
N VAL A 439 4.17 -4.63 19.69
CA VAL A 439 4.81 -3.52 20.42
C VAL A 439 6.04 -3.06 19.67
N LEU A 440 6.14 -1.74 19.45
CA LEU A 440 7.23 -1.08 18.75
C LEU A 440 8.09 -0.28 19.74
N PHE A 441 9.42 -0.39 19.61
CA PHE A 441 10.42 0.29 20.43
C PHE A 441 11.30 1.17 19.55
N ILE A 442 11.13 2.48 19.63
CA ILE A 442 11.88 3.47 18.84
C ILE A 442 12.97 4.06 19.72
N GLN A 443 14.22 3.79 19.41
CA GLN A 443 15.37 4.32 20.15
C GLN A 443 15.51 5.82 19.93
N ILE A 444 15.60 6.61 21.01
CA ILE A 444 15.78 8.05 20.94
C ILE A 444 17.25 8.41 20.70
N GLY A 445 17.48 9.47 19.91
CA GLY A 445 18.82 9.98 19.59
C GLY A 445 19.46 9.34 18.36
N ARG A 446 18.75 8.45 17.66
CA ARG A 446 19.09 8.12 16.27
C ARG A 446 18.55 9.22 15.36
N ALA A 447 19.37 9.70 14.45
CA ALA A 447 18.89 10.57 13.38
C ALA A 447 17.97 9.72 12.48
N HIS A 448 16.69 9.99 12.50
CA HIS A 448 15.80 9.54 11.44
C HIS A 448 16.07 10.48 10.26
N VAL A 449 16.73 9.97 9.23
CA VAL A 449 16.95 10.69 7.97
C VAL A 449 15.71 10.50 7.10
#